data_68d855d92adc793222b5a26675eaeecc
#
_entry.id   68d855d92adc793222b5a26675eaeecc
#
_cell.length_a   1.000
_cell.length_b   1.000
_cell.length_c   1.000
_cell.angle_alpha   90.00
_cell.angle_beta   90.00
_cell.angle_gamma   90.00
#
_symmetry.space_group_name_H-M   'P 1'
#
loop_
_entity.id
_entity.type
_entity.pdbx_description
1 polymer ?
#
loop_
_entity_poly.entity_id
_entity_poly.type
_entity_poly.pdbx_seq_one_letter_code
_entity_poly.pdbx_strand_id
1 'polypeptide(L)'
;IICNDSEEFLKRVADSLKTAIFEGKGKCIINNITRSEIKKYNTILEADGIRFKNPDTNFFSFNNPHGACKKCEGYGDIVGIDEKLVIPDTSLSVFDDAIYPWRGKKLKKYKSLFIKNSIDYNFPIHKSYYELSDDQKNLLWDGDKNIIGINKFFQKLEAKLYKIQNRVLLSRYRGKTICNACNGNRLNKEAGYVKIHDKNIFDLINMPLEDLEQFFKTIKINNR
;
A
#
# COMPACT_ATOMS: atom_id res chain seq x y z
N ILE A 1 -44.16 19.92 -3.85
CA ILE A 1 -43.82 21.31 -4.23
C ILE A 1 -44.27 21.50 -5.69
N ILE A 2 -45.08 22.52 -5.96
CA ILE A 2 -45.51 22.88 -7.32
C ILE A 2 -44.42 23.79 -7.89
N CYS A 3 -43.85 23.42 -9.07
CA CYS A 3 -42.76 24.17 -9.71
C CYS A 3 -43.30 25.46 -10.37
N ASN A 4 -42.68 26.59 -10.06
CA ASN A 4 -42.74 27.81 -10.83
C ASN A 4 -41.31 28.42 -10.88
N ASP A 5 -41.06 29.31 -11.84
CA ASP A 5 -39.70 29.88 -12.04
C ASP A 5 -39.44 31.12 -11.17
N SER A 6 -40.10 31.25 -10.02
CA SER A 6 -39.87 32.38 -9.12
C SER A 6 -38.66 32.16 -8.19
N GLU A 7 -38.01 33.25 -7.84
CA GLU A 7 -36.85 33.21 -6.88
C GLU A 7 -37.27 32.66 -5.51
N GLU A 8 -38.51 32.95 -5.09
CA GLU A 8 -39.08 32.44 -3.86
C GLU A 8 -39.25 30.91 -3.90
N PHE A 9 -39.63 30.34 -5.05
CA PHE A 9 -39.72 28.91 -5.27
C PHE A 9 -38.32 28.24 -5.13
N LEU A 10 -37.26 28.82 -5.72
CA LEU A 10 -35.91 28.29 -5.62
C LEU A 10 -35.42 28.26 -4.17
N LYS A 11 -35.72 29.30 -3.39
CA LYS A 11 -35.36 29.32 -1.93
C LYS A 11 -36.09 28.20 -1.18
N ARG A 12 -37.40 28.02 -1.39
CA ARG A 12 -38.15 26.93 -0.76
C ARG A 12 -37.66 25.54 -1.13
N VAL A 13 -37.30 25.33 -2.40
CA VAL A 13 -36.71 24.06 -2.86
C VAL A 13 -35.37 23.82 -2.19
N ALA A 14 -34.50 24.85 -2.11
CA ALA A 14 -33.19 24.74 -1.45
C ALA A 14 -33.31 24.38 0.02
N ASP A 15 -34.25 24.99 0.76
CA ASP A 15 -34.46 24.70 2.17
C ASP A 15 -35.04 23.30 2.38
N SER A 16 -35.97 22.87 1.52
CA SER A 16 -36.51 21.50 1.57
C SER A 16 -35.45 20.45 1.26
N LEU A 17 -34.54 20.73 0.30
CA LEU A 17 -33.41 19.85 -0.03
C LEU A 17 -32.40 19.77 1.11
N LYS A 18 -32.06 20.89 1.74
CA LYS A 18 -31.17 20.91 2.92
C LYS A 18 -31.74 20.03 4.04
N THR A 19 -33.02 20.18 4.34
CA THR A 19 -33.72 19.38 5.36
C THR A 19 -33.70 17.90 4.99
N ALA A 20 -34.06 17.56 3.73
CA ALA A 20 -34.09 16.18 3.26
C ALA A 20 -32.68 15.53 3.29
N ILE A 21 -31.63 16.26 2.93
CA ILE A 21 -30.24 15.78 2.99
C ILE A 21 -29.81 15.59 4.44
N PHE A 22 -30.17 16.50 5.32
CA PHE A 22 -29.83 16.42 6.76
C PHE A 22 -30.49 15.20 7.40
N GLU A 23 -31.82 15.05 7.27
CA GLU A 23 -32.56 13.91 7.82
C GLU A 23 -32.16 12.58 7.15
N GLY A 24 -31.90 12.61 5.85
CA GLY A 24 -31.43 11.46 5.08
C GLY A 24 -29.94 11.12 5.28
N LYS A 25 -29.25 11.80 6.24
CA LYS A 25 -27.80 11.58 6.52
C LYS A 25 -26.95 11.61 5.27
N GLY A 26 -27.18 12.61 4.42
CA GLY A 26 -26.46 12.83 3.17
C GLY A 26 -27.12 12.19 1.93
N LYS A 27 -28.20 11.46 2.06
CA LYS A 27 -28.94 10.86 0.92
C LYS A 27 -30.30 11.53 0.75
N CYS A 28 -30.68 11.83 -0.49
CA CYS A 28 -31.96 12.44 -0.82
C CYS A 28 -32.53 11.81 -2.09
N ILE A 29 -33.85 11.68 -2.15
CA ILE A 29 -34.58 11.20 -3.30
C ILE A 29 -35.53 12.29 -3.73
N ILE A 30 -35.46 12.69 -5.01
CA ILE A 30 -36.40 13.61 -5.65
C ILE A 30 -37.27 12.81 -6.58
N ASN A 31 -38.58 12.87 -6.36
CA ASN A 31 -39.60 12.26 -7.23
C ASN A 31 -40.31 13.35 -8.00
N ASN A 32 -40.12 13.41 -9.30
CA ASN A 32 -40.90 14.28 -10.21
C ASN A 32 -42.13 13.53 -10.69
N ILE A 33 -43.27 13.83 -10.08
CA ILE A 33 -44.55 13.14 -10.37
C ILE A 33 -45.01 13.41 -11.79
N THR A 34 -44.80 14.61 -12.31
CA THR A 34 -45.24 15.02 -13.66
C THR A 34 -44.48 14.26 -14.75
N ARG A 35 -43.20 14.01 -14.56
CA ARG A 35 -42.34 13.29 -15.51
C ARG A 35 -42.15 11.81 -15.15
N SER A 36 -42.75 11.34 -14.05
CA SER A 36 -42.56 9.99 -13.52
C SER A 36 -41.06 9.62 -13.34
N GLU A 37 -40.24 10.60 -12.93
CA GLU A 37 -38.78 10.47 -12.85
C GLU A 37 -38.33 10.52 -11.39
N ILE A 38 -37.59 9.51 -10.97
CA ILE A 38 -36.98 9.44 -9.63
C ILE A 38 -35.48 9.64 -9.73
N LYS A 39 -34.94 10.69 -9.07
CA LYS A 39 -33.50 10.96 -8.99
C LYS A 39 -33.04 10.78 -7.56
N LYS A 40 -31.98 10.00 -7.42
CA LYS A 40 -31.29 9.77 -6.11
C LYS A 40 -30.03 10.63 -6.06
N TYR A 41 -29.90 11.38 -4.97
CA TYR A 41 -28.74 12.23 -4.72
C TYR A 41 -28.02 11.74 -3.46
N ASN A 42 -26.70 11.79 -3.48
CA ASN A 42 -25.85 11.42 -2.36
C ASN A 42 -24.74 12.46 -2.20
N THR A 43 -24.61 13.07 -1.04
CA THR A 43 -23.53 14.01 -0.70
C THR A 43 -22.34 13.32 -0.02
N ILE A 44 -22.47 12.02 0.25
CA ILE A 44 -21.41 11.22 0.82
C ILE A 44 -20.52 10.75 -0.35
N LEU A 45 -19.21 10.85 -0.19
CA LEU A 45 -18.27 10.26 -1.13
C LEU A 45 -18.31 8.74 -0.99
N GLU A 46 -19.14 8.09 -1.79
CA GLU A 46 -19.37 6.64 -1.77
C GLU A 46 -19.51 6.13 -3.21
N ALA A 47 -18.74 5.07 -3.54
CA ALA A 47 -18.87 4.34 -4.79
C ALA A 47 -18.63 2.85 -4.54
N ASP A 48 -19.40 1.98 -5.22
CA ASP A 48 -19.29 0.51 -5.13
C ASP A 48 -19.30 -0.04 -3.69
N GLY A 49 -20.08 0.60 -2.80
CA GLY A 49 -20.17 0.21 -1.38
C GLY A 49 -18.98 0.66 -0.52
N ILE A 50 -18.02 1.36 -1.10
CA ILE A 50 -16.86 1.92 -0.40
C ILE A 50 -17.14 3.38 -0.07
N ARG A 51 -17.02 3.73 1.21
CA ARG A 51 -17.13 5.10 1.69
C ARG A 51 -15.75 5.74 1.77
N PHE A 52 -15.55 6.82 1.05
CA PHE A 52 -14.30 7.59 1.04
C PHE A 52 -14.33 8.70 2.07
N LYS A 53 -13.16 9.01 2.61
CA LYS A 53 -12.99 10.20 3.47
C LYS A 53 -12.94 11.45 2.61
N ASN A 54 -13.41 12.55 3.19
CA ASN A 54 -13.28 13.86 2.53
C ASN A 54 -11.79 14.26 2.51
N PRO A 55 -11.20 14.50 1.33
CA PRO A 55 -9.79 14.87 1.23
C PRO A 55 -9.60 16.32 1.68
N ASP A 56 -8.96 16.51 2.82
CA ASP A 56 -8.48 17.79 3.30
C ASP A 56 -6.94 17.89 3.17
N THR A 57 -6.34 19.00 3.54
CA THR A 57 -4.89 19.18 3.49
C THR A 57 -4.14 18.19 4.39
N ASN A 58 -4.73 17.81 5.52
CA ASN A 58 -4.14 16.84 6.45
C ASN A 58 -4.15 15.42 5.89
N PHE A 59 -5.11 15.12 5.00
CA PHE A 59 -5.20 13.83 4.33
C PHE A 59 -3.98 13.51 3.45
N PHE A 60 -3.31 14.54 2.95
CA PHE A 60 -2.09 14.42 2.13
C PHE A 60 -0.81 14.70 2.92
N SER A 61 -0.88 14.81 4.24
CA SER A 61 0.28 15.05 5.09
C SER A 61 0.72 13.77 5.80
N PHE A 62 1.94 13.33 5.58
CA PHE A 62 2.52 12.19 6.29
C PHE A 62 2.90 12.51 7.75
N ASN A 63 2.95 13.80 8.13
CA ASN A 63 3.19 14.25 9.50
C ASN A 63 1.91 14.31 10.33
N ASN A 64 0.75 14.04 9.73
CA ASN A 64 -0.54 14.03 10.40
C ASN A 64 -1.10 12.59 10.43
N PRO A 65 -1.58 12.09 11.56
CA PRO A 65 -2.15 10.73 11.66
C PRO A 65 -3.30 10.46 10.69
N HIS A 66 -3.97 11.52 10.20
CA HIS A 66 -5.05 11.39 9.22
C HIS A 66 -4.55 10.98 7.84
N GLY A 67 -3.40 11.52 7.40
CA GLY A 67 -2.79 11.23 6.10
C GLY A 67 -1.67 10.20 6.15
N ALA A 68 -1.05 9.99 7.30
CA ALA A 68 0.06 9.06 7.46
C ALA A 68 -0.34 7.59 7.20
N CYS A 69 0.58 6.82 6.67
CA CYS A 69 0.46 5.38 6.59
C CYS A 69 0.31 4.78 7.99
N LYS A 70 -0.75 4.03 8.24
CA LYS A 70 -1.06 3.46 9.56
C LYS A 70 -0.02 2.45 10.05
N LYS A 71 0.78 1.85 9.16
CA LYS A 71 1.76 0.82 9.51
C LYS A 71 3.10 1.41 9.93
N CYS A 72 3.59 2.43 9.22
CA CYS A 72 4.86 3.08 9.51
C CYS A 72 4.69 4.48 10.11
N GLU A 73 3.44 4.91 10.40
CA GLU A 73 3.14 6.20 11.03
C GLU A 73 3.76 7.41 10.31
N GLY A 74 3.93 7.30 8.99
CA GLY A 74 4.53 8.36 8.18
C GLY A 74 6.05 8.30 8.05
N TYR A 75 6.73 7.33 8.66
CA TYR A 75 8.19 7.21 8.56
C TYR A 75 8.66 6.68 7.20
N GLY A 76 7.84 5.87 6.51
CA GLY A 76 8.17 5.24 5.24
C GLY A 76 8.90 3.91 5.38
N ASP A 77 9.51 3.68 6.52
CA ASP A 77 10.22 2.46 6.87
C ASP A 77 9.65 1.82 8.15
N ILE A 78 9.96 0.56 8.34
CA ILE A 78 9.60 -0.24 9.51
C ILE A 78 10.81 -1.08 9.93
N VAL A 79 10.82 -1.54 11.16
CA VAL A 79 11.81 -2.55 11.57
C VAL A 79 11.37 -3.91 11.03
N GLY A 80 12.11 -4.42 10.09
CA GLY A 80 11.87 -5.71 9.44
C GLY A 80 13.16 -6.51 9.26
N ILE A 81 13.08 -7.59 8.49
CA ILE A 81 14.27 -8.35 8.09
C ILE A 81 14.94 -7.59 6.95
N ASP A 82 16.19 -7.19 7.18
CA ASP A 82 16.97 -6.41 6.22
C ASP A 82 17.70 -7.34 5.25
N GLU A 83 17.40 -7.18 3.97
CA GLU A 83 18.02 -7.95 2.89
C GLU A 83 19.54 -7.85 2.89
N LYS A 84 20.09 -6.65 3.12
CA LYS A 84 21.54 -6.40 3.14
C LYS A 84 22.24 -7.11 4.31
N LEU A 85 21.54 -7.33 5.40
CA LEU A 85 22.06 -8.10 6.54
C LEU A 85 21.95 -9.61 6.31
N VAL A 86 20.90 -10.04 5.58
CA VAL A 86 20.68 -11.47 5.26
C VAL A 86 21.60 -11.93 4.14
N ILE A 87 21.77 -11.12 3.11
CA ILE A 87 22.63 -11.38 1.93
C ILE A 87 23.57 -10.19 1.72
N PRO A 88 24.61 -10.07 2.56
CA PRO A 88 25.53 -8.95 2.49
C PRO A 88 26.45 -8.99 1.25
N ASP A 89 26.69 -10.17 0.70
CA ASP A 89 27.44 -10.36 -0.52
C ASP A 89 26.55 -10.95 -1.63
N THR A 90 26.14 -10.09 -2.50
CA THR A 90 25.24 -10.45 -3.64
C THR A 90 25.94 -11.19 -4.77
N SER A 91 27.30 -11.25 -4.76
CA SER A 91 28.08 -12.02 -5.73
C SER A 91 28.02 -13.53 -5.47
N LEU A 92 27.68 -13.93 -4.25
CA LEU A 92 27.54 -15.32 -3.87
C LEU A 92 26.23 -15.92 -4.37
N SER A 93 26.26 -17.23 -4.65
CA SER A 93 25.08 -18.01 -4.96
C SER A 93 24.45 -18.62 -3.68
N VAL A 94 23.25 -19.17 -3.81
CA VAL A 94 22.63 -19.95 -2.71
C VAL A 94 23.52 -21.14 -2.34
N PHE A 95 24.15 -21.75 -3.34
CA PHE A 95 25.08 -22.87 -3.13
C PHE A 95 26.35 -22.43 -2.39
N ASP A 96 26.85 -21.23 -2.64
CA ASP A 96 28.05 -20.65 -2.03
C ASP A 96 27.77 -19.89 -0.72
N ASP A 97 26.66 -20.22 -0.06
CA ASP A 97 26.28 -19.64 1.22
C ASP A 97 25.98 -18.12 1.20
N ALA A 98 25.32 -17.62 0.15
CA ALA A 98 24.86 -16.22 0.09
C ALA A 98 24.00 -15.84 1.30
N ILE A 99 23.18 -16.78 1.81
CA ILE A 99 22.23 -16.53 2.90
C ILE A 99 22.90 -16.75 4.25
N TYR A 100 23.39 -15.67 4.86
CA TYR A 100 24.15 -15.71 6.10
C TYR A 100 23.45 -16.41 7.27
N PRO A 101 22.14 -16.22 7.52
CA PRO A 101 21.46 -16.94 8.59
C PRO A 101 21.56 -18.46 8.48
N TRP A 102 21.70 -19.01 7.27
CA TRP A 102 21.75 -20.46 7.05
C TRP A 102 23.14 -21.09 7.19
N ARG A 103 24.20 -20.29 7.34
CA ARG A 103 25.59 -20.77 7.47
C ARG A 103 25.84 -21.57 8.78
N GLY A 104 25.06 -21.32 9.83
CA GLY A 104 25.22 -21.98 11.12
C GLY A 104 24.96 -23.49 11.05
N LYS A 105 25.77 -24.30 11.78
CA LYS A 105 25.66 -25.77 11.78
C LYS A 105 24.25 -26.30 11.94
N LYS A 106 23.45 -25.73 12.86
CA LYS A 106 22.03 -26.11 13.10
C LYS A 106 21.07 -25.62 12.04
N LEU A 107 21.41 -24.55 11.32
CA LEU A 107 20.53 -23.85 10.36
C LEU A 107 20.84 -24.22 8.91
N LYS A 108 22.01 -24.85 8.65
CA LYS A 108 22.40 -25.36 7.33
C LYS A 108 21.37 -26.33 6.71
N LYS A 109 20.57 -26.97 7.56
CA LYS A 109 19.44 -27.80 7.10
C LYS A 109 18.41 -27.04 6.24
N TYR A 110 18.22 -25.73 6.47
CA TYR A 110 17.31 -24.91 5.67
C TYR A 110 17.85 -24.71 4.26
N LYS A 111 19.16 -24.43 4.12
CA LYS A 111 19.85 -24.39 2.84
C LYS A 111 19.71 -25.73 2.08
N SER A 112 20.03 -26.84 2.75
CA SER A 112 19.95 -28.18 2.14
C SER A 112 18.53 -28.51 1.71
N LEU A 113 17.53 -28.12 2.50
CA LEU A 113 16.12 -28.34 2.18
C LEU A 113 15.67 -27.46 0.99
N PHE A 114 16.14 -26.19 0.97
CA PHE A 114 15.88 -25.28 -0.15
C PHE A 114 16.47 -25.85 -1.43
N ILE A 115 17.76 -26.22 -1.43
CA ILE A 115 18.45 -26.78 -2.62
C ILE A 115 17.73 -28.04 -3.11
N LYS A 116 17.36 -28.95 -2.21
CA LYS A 116 16.65 -30.18 -2.59
C LYS A 116 15.32 -29.90 -3.29
N ASN A 117 14.53 -28.97 -2.75
CA ASN A 117 13.19 -28.70 -3.27
C ASN A 117 13.21 -27.71 -4.45
N SER A 118 14.32 -26.98 -4.66
CA SER A 118 14.45 -25.99 -5.74
C SER A 118 14.55 -26.63 -7.13
N ILE A 119 14.84 -27.94 -7.21
CA ILE A 119 14.91 -28.70 -8.44
C ILE A 119 13.56 -28.67 -9.19
N ASP A 120 12.47 -28.84 -8.45
CA ASP A 120 11.10 -28.85 -9.00
C ASP A 120 10.69 -27.49 -9.60
N TYR A 121 11.42 -26.42 -9.25
CA TYR A 121 11.17 -25.04 -9.68
C TYR A 121 12.21 -24.53 -10.68
N ASN A 122 13.13 -25.37 -11.14
CA ASN A 122 14.27 -24.98 -12.01
C ASN A 122 15.04 -23.77 -11.48
N PHE A 123 15.17 -23.67 -10.13
CA PHE A 123 15.86 -22.54 -9.51
C PHE A 123 17.38 -22.67 -9.70
N PRO A 124 18.09 -21.63 -10.22
CA PRO A 124 19.52 -21.68 -10.50
C PRO A 124 20.36 -21.48 -9.25
N ILE A 125 20.57 -22.54 -8.46
CA ILE A 125 21.26 -22.52 -7.15
C ILE A 125 22.72 -22.01 -7.21
N HIS A 126 23.38 -22.13 -8.36
CA HIS A 126 24.77 -21.69 -8.58
C HIS A 126 24.88 -20.26 -9.14
N LYS A 127 23.76 -19.62 -9.47
CA LYS A 127 23.74 -18.27 -10.00
C LYS A 127 23.90 -17.25 -8.88
N SER A 128 24.71 -16.21 -9.10
CA SER A 128 24.90 -15.12 -8.15
C SER A 128 23.59 -14.42 -7.82
N TYR A 129 23.41 -13.98 -6.57
CA TYR A 129 22.15 -13.37 -6.13
C TYR A 129 21.74 -12.13 -6.96
N TYR A 130 22.71 -11.29 -7.32
CA TYR A 130 22.43 -10.09 -8.13
C TYR A 130 21.93 -10.40 -9.55
N GLU A 131 22.25 -11.60 -10.08
CA GLU A 131 21.82 -12.04 -11.42
C GLU A 131 20.45 -12.74 -11.42
N LEU A 132 19.87 -13.04 -10.26
CA LEU A 132 18.57 -13.68 -10.16
C LEU A 132 17.47 -12.73 -10.67
N SER A 133 16.51 -13.28 -11.39
CA SER A 133 15.30 -12.55 -11.79
C SER A 133 14.42 -12.24 -10.55
N ASP A 134 13.50 -11.29 -10.70
CA ASP A 134 12.59 -10.93 -9.61
C ASP A 134 11.73 -12.12 -9.15
N ASP A 135 11.28 -12.97 -10.08
CA ASP A 135 10.53 -14.18 -9.73
C ASP A 135 11.39 -15.17 -8.93
N GLN A 136 12.67 -15.32 -9.29
CA GLN A 136 13.62 -16.17 -8.58
C GLN A 136 13.91 -15.60 -7.17
N LYS A 137 14.07 -14.28 -7.06
CA LYS A 137 14.21 -13.62 -5.76
C LYS A 137 12.97 -13.79 -4.90
N ASN A 138 11.78 -13.59 -5.46
CA ASN A 138 10.52 -13.82 -4.76
C ASN A 138 10.40 -15.26 -4.26
N LEU A 139 10.74 -16.25 -5.08
CA LEU A 139 10.76 -17.65 -4.66
C LEU A 139 11.73 -17.90 -3.51
N LEU A 140 12.92 -17.29 -3.56
CA LEU A 140 13.93 -17.42 -2.49
C LEU A 140 13.45 -16.77 -1.18
N TRP A 141 12.81 -15.60 -1.28
CA TRP A 141 12.34 -14.86 -0.11
C TRP A 141 11.04 -15.42 0.48
N ASP A 142 10.03 -15.61 -0.31
CA ASP A 142 8.69 -16.01 0.17
C ASP A 142 8.50 -17.52 0.19
N GLY A 143 9.24 -18.21 -0.69
CA GLY A 143 9.06 -19.65 -0.91
C GLY A 143 7.73 -19.95 -1.59
N ASP A 144 7.39 -21.23 -1.60
CA ASP A 144 6.10 -21.73 -2.12
C ASP A 144 5.60 -22.88 -1.22
N LYS A 145 4.63 -23.66 -1.69
CA LYS A 145 4.03 -24.82 -0.95
C LYS A 145 5.10 -25.78 -0.45
N ASN A 146 6.06 -26.13 -1.30
CA ASN A 146 7.11 -27.10 -1.02
C ASN A 146 8.47 -26.48 -0.68
N ILE A 147 8.63 -25.16 -0.84
CA ILE A 147 9.88 -24.43 -0.57
C ILE A 147 9.70 -23.53 0.64
N ILE A 148 10.62 -23.65 1.59
CA ILE A 148 10.72 -22.74 2.73
C ILE A 148 11.63 -21.60 2.33
N GLY A 149 11.06 -20.43 2.01
CA GLY A 149 11.81 -19.22 1.75
C GLY A 149 12.37 -18.57 3.01
N ILE A 150 13.16 -17.51 2.82
CA ILE A 150 13.82 -16.75 3.90
C ILE A 150 12.77 -16.17 4.86
N ASN A 151 11.68 -15.59 4.36
CA ASN A 151 10.62 -15.02 5.19
C ASN A 151 9.94 -16.09 6.07
N LYS A 152 9.61 -17.24 5.51
CA LYS A 152 9.06 -18.37 6.29
C LYS A 152 10.04 -18.90 7.34
N PHE A 153 11.33 -18.87 7.05
CA PHE A 153 12.37 -19.21 8.03
C PHE A 153 12.36 -18.24 9.21
N PHE A 154 12.34 -16.91 8.96
CA PHE A 154 12.29 -15.93 10.04
C PHE A 154 10.98 -15.98 10.82
N GLN A 155 9.83 -16.18 10.18
CA GLN A 155 8.56 -16.41 10.87
C GLN A 155 8.60 -17.61 11.83
N LYS A 156 9.29 -18.71 11.46
CA LYS A 156 9.49 -19.86 12.37
C LYS A 156 10.36 -19.52 13.57
N LEU A 157 11.30 -18.58 13.43
CA LEU A 157 12.09 -18.08 14.56
C LEU A 157 11.26 -17.17 15.45
N GLU A 158 10.45 -16.30 14.86
CA GLU A 158 9.52 -15.39 15.56
C GLU A 158 8.49 -16.16 16.37
N ALA A 159 7.93 -17.24 15.84
CA ALA A 159 7.02 -18.12 16.57
C ALA A 159 7.64 -18.77 17.82
N LYS A 160 8.98 -18.74 17.95
CA LYS A 160 9.75 -19.33 19.06
C LYS A 160 10.63 -18.32 19.77
N LEU A 161 10.13 -17.09 19.97
CA LEU A 161 10.85 -16.00 20.65
C LEU A 161 11.13 -16.27 22.13
N TYR A 162 10.45 -17.24 22.75
CA TYR A 162 10.78 -17.70 24.10
C TYR A 162 12.21 -18.24 24.22
N LYS A 163 12.81 -18.67 23.10
CA LYS A 163 14.22 -19.11 23.05
C LYS A 163 15.15 -17.90 22.85
N ILE A 164 16.05 -17.66 23.80
CA ILE A 164 17.02 -16.56 23.75
C ILE A 164 17.82 -16.55 22.44
N GLN A 165 18.24 -17.74 21.98
CA GLN A 165 19.01 -17.90 20.74
C GLN A 165 18.29 -17.35 19.51
N ASN A 166 16.96 -17.54 19.44
CA ASN A 166 16.15 -17.02 18.32
C ASN A 166 16.04 -15.51 18.38
N ARG A 167 15.89 -14.92 19.57
CA ARG A 167 15.88 -13.46 19.75
C ARG A 167 17.18 -12.83 19.29
N VAL A 168 18.33 -13.40 19.73
CA VAL A 168 19.66 -12.93 19.34
C VAL A 168 19.89 -13.10 17.83
N LEU A 169 19.42 -14.19 17.25
CA LEU A 169 19.54 -14.40 15.80
C LEU A 169 18.71 -13.38 15.02
N LEU A 170 17.45 -13.18 15.41
CA LEU A 170 16.57 -12.19 14.77
C LEU A 170 17.12 -10.76 14.85
N SER A 171 17.64 -10.35 16.02
CA SER A 171 18.17 -9.00 16.20
C SER A 171 19.35 -8.68 15.28
N ARG A 172 20.11 -9.69 14.85
CA ARG A 172 21.24 -9.51 13.91
C ARG A 172 20.80 -9.18 12.49
N TYR A 173 19.59 -9.60 12.11
CA TYR A 173 19.07 -9.46 10.73
C TYR A 173 17.90 -8.49 10.64
N ARG A 174 17.54 -7.84 11.76
CA ARG A 174 16.55 -6.77 11.77
C ARG A 174 17.22 -5.43 11.51
N GLY A 175 16.63 -4.69 10.57
CA GLY A 175 17.06 -3.35 10.19
C GLY A 175 15.86 -2.52 9.74
N LYS A 176 16.15 -1.33 9.26
CA LYS A 176 15.14 -0.48 8.61
C LYS A 176 14.86 -1.04 7.22
N THR A 177 13.61 -1.38 6.99
CA THR A 177 13.12 -1.88 5.70
C THR A 177 11.99 -1.00 5.19
N ILE A 178 11.85 -0.90 3.88
CA ILE A 178 10.76 -0.14 3.28
C ILE A 178 9.42 -0.70 3.77
N CYS A 179 8.54 0.19 4.21
CA CYS A 179 7.20 -0.19 4.66
C CYS A 179 6.41 -0.80 3.50
N ASN A 180 6.06 -2.08 3.60
CA ASN A 180 5.30 -2.79 2.57
C ASN A 180 3.82 -2.38 2.46
N ALA A 181 3.31 -1.53 3.37
CA ALA A 181 1.95 -1.01 3.28
C ALA A 181 1.86 0.24 2.39
N CYS A 182 2.88 1.10 2.42
CA CYS A 182 2.94 2.32 1.62
C CYS A 182 4.09 2.34 0.59
N ASN A 183 4.90 1.29 0.51
CA ASN A 183 6.06 1.16 -0.36
C ASN A 183 7.01 2.38 -0.28
N GLY A 184 7.23 2.87 0.96
CA GLY A 184 8.06 4.05 1.20
C GLY A 184 7.37 5.40 1.00
N ASN A 185 6.17 5.45 0.44
CA ASN A 185 5.46 6.71 0.13
C ASN A 185 4.93 7.46 1.37
N ARG A 186 5.01 6.88 2.56
CA ARG A 186 4.69 7.49 3.84
C ARG A 186 3.21 7.81 4.07
N LEU A 187 2.40 7.90 3.03
CA LEU A 187 0.99 8.25 3.07
C LEU A 187 0.08 7.02 3.10
N ASN A 188 -1.15 7.26 3.57
CA ASN A 188 -2.22 6.28 3.53
C ASN A 188 -2.59 5.93 2.07
N LYS A 189 -2.94 4.68 1.79
CA LYS A 189 -3.37 4.23 0.46
C LYS A 189 -4.56 5.01 -0.08
N GLU A 190 -5.45 5.46 0.79
CA GLU A 190 -6.64 6.24 0.42
C GLU A 190 -6.27 7.56 -0.27
N ALA A 191 -5.09 8.15 0.03
CA ALA A 191 -4.60 9.35 -0.65
C ALA A 191 -4.40 9.13 -2.17
N GLY A 192 -4.13 7.91 -2.59
CA GLY A 192 -4.00 7.55 -3.99
C GLY A 192 -5.33 7.50 -4.77
N TYR A 193 -6.48 7.53 -4.09
CA TYR A 193 -7.78 7.58 -4.77
C TYR A 193 -8.10 8.97 -5.31
N VAL A 194 -7.48 10.00 -4.76
CA VAL A 194 -7.64 11.38 -5.24
C VAL A 194 -6.69 11.61 -6.39
N LYS A 195 -7.24 12.02 -7.53
CA LYS A 195 -6.47 12.28 -8.75
C LYS A 195 -6.65 13.74 -9.21
N ILE A 196 -5.57 14.30 -9.72
CA ILE A 196 -5.56 15.54 -10.48
C ILE A 196 -5.31 15.12 -11.93
N HIS A 197 -6.28 15.28 -12.80
CA HIS A 197 -6.33 14.63 -14.10
C HIS A 197 -6.24 13.09 -13.93
N ASP A 198 -5.19 12.47 -14.43
CA ASP A 198 -4.92 11.03 -14.35
C ASP A 198 -3.89 10.65 -13.28
N LYS A 199 -3.23 11.65 -12.64
CA LYS A 199 -2.16 11.45 -11.67
C LYS A 199 -2.65 11.56 -10.23
N ASN A 200 -2.22 10.63 -9.39
CA ASN A 200 -2.43 10.68 -7.94
C ASN A 200 -1.20 11.24 -7.22
N ILE A 201 -1.30 11.44 -5.91
CA ILE A 201 -0.21 12.01 -5.10
C ILE A 201 1.09 11.16 -5.17
N PHE A 202 0.98 9.84 -5.28
CA PHE A 202 2.15 8.96 -5.35
C PHE A 202 2.87 9.10 -6.69
N ASP A 203 2.12 9.28 -7.78
CA ASP A 203 2.69 9.54 -9.11
C ASP A 203 3.43 10.87 -9.11
N LEU A 204 2.85 11.91 -8.48
CA LEU A 204 3.44 13.25 -8.42
C LEU A 204 4.71 13.29 -7.55
N ILE A 205 4.73 12.62 -6.40
CA ILE A 205 5.90 12.58 -5.50
C ILE A 205 7.10 11.87 -6.16
N ASN A 206 6.83 10.85 -6.98
CA ASN A 206 7.88 10.09 -7.65
C ASN A 206 8.28 10.65 -9.03
N MET A 207 7.66 11.74 -9.47
CA MET A 207 7.91 12.37 -10.76
C MET A 207 9.19 13.22 -10.69
N PRO A 208 10.05 13.23 -11.72
CA PRO A 208 11.15 14.19 -11.84
C PRO A 208 10.64 15.62 -11.75
N LEU A 209 11.44 16.52 -11.18
CA LEU A 209 11.02 17.93 -10.96
C LEU A 209 10.66 18.66 -12.25
N GLU A 210 11.37 18.39 -13.33
CA GLU A 210 11.11 19.00 -14.65
C GLU A 210 9.72 18.57 -15.18
N ASP A 211 9.40 17.27 -15.09
CA ASP A 211 8.11 16.74 -15.51
C ASP A 211 6.98 17.26 -14.62
N LEU A 212 7.24 17.38 -13.31
CA LEU A 212 6.28 17.92 -12.34
C LEU A 212 5.96 19.40 -12.64
N GLU A 213 6.97 20.19 -12.96
CA GLU A 213 6.80 21.61 -13.36
C GLU A 213 5.94 21.72 -14.63
N GLN A 214 6.26 20.91 -15.66
CA GLN A 214 5.48 20.87 -16.89
C GLN A 214 4.03 20.43 -16.64
N PHE A 215 3.84 19.39 -15.81
CA PHE A 215 2.52 18.92 -15.44
C PHE A 215 1.68 20.04 -14.84
N PHE A 216 2.20 20.81 -13.87
CA PHE A 216 1.44 21.91 -13.27
C PHE A 216 1.25 23.12 -14.19
N LYS A 217 2.14 23.36 -15.16
CA LYS A 217 1.95 24.40 -16.19
C LYS A 217 0.81 24.08 -17.17
N THR A 218 0.57 22.78 -17.43
CA THR A 218 -0.44 22.33 -18.40
C THR A 218 -1.83 22.19 -17.79
N ILE A 219 -1.93 22.07 -16.46
CA ILE A 219 -3.22 21.92 -15.77
C ILE A 219 -4.01 23.23 -15.81
N LYS A 220 -5.17 23.18 -16.42
CA LYS A 220 -6.19 24.21 -16.29
C LYS A 220 -7.10 23.87 -15.12
N ILE A 221 -6.92 24.57 -14.00
CA ILE A 221 -7.82 24.45 -12.83
C ILE A 221 -9.04 25.32 -13.13
N ASN A 222 -10.17 24.69 -13.42
CA ASN A 222 -11.44 25.42 -13.49
C ASN A 222 -11.86 25.74 -12.04
N ASN A 223 -11.66 26.98 -11.62
CA ASN A 223 -12.27 27.48 -10.39
C ASN A 223 -13.80 27.40 -10.54
N ARG A 224 -14.43 26.51 -9.81
CA ARG A 224 -15.88 26.46 -9.60
C ARG A 224 -16.27 27.25 -8.38
#